data_0ff6713823c969db4c41bd73cf08a02b
#
_entry.id   0ff6713823c969db4c41bd73cf08a02b
#
_cell.length_a   1.000
_cell.length_b   1.000
_cell.length_c   1.000
_cell.angle_alpha   90.00
_cell.angle_beta   90.00
_cell.angle_gamma   90.00
#
_symmetry.space_group_name_H-M   'P 1'
#
loop_
_entity.id
_entity.type
_entity.pdbx_description
1 polymer ?
#
loop_
_entity_poly.entity_id
_entity_poly.type
_entity_poly.pdbx_seq_one_letter_code
_entity_poly.pdbx_strand_id
1 'polypeptide(L)'
;MRAHELLPKGMKVYVDMDGVLADLFNHAGKIHDVEHYSSMSKDQWEDFFKNSNAYELFNGLPVFPTANRLLQMVVDYAGGYTILSSPLSFDREGSIKGKRHWLQKHIHVPADNIIFEHEKYKYAKNPDGTPNVLIDDYGVNKIS
;
A
#
# COMPACT_ATOMS: atom_id res chain seq x y z
N MET A 1 -10.98 18.04 22.71
CA MET A 1 -10.35 16.71 22.47
C MET A 1 -10.14 16.52 20.98
N ARG A 2 -8.95 16.13 20.58
CA ARG A 2 -8.67 15.80 19.19
C ARG A 2 -9.24 14.42 18.86
N ALA A 3 -9.64 14.19 17.59
CA ALA A 3 -10.25 12.92 17.20
C ALA A 3 -9.39 11.70 17.51
N HIS A 4 -8.05 11.78 17.29
CA HIS A 4 -7.17 10.64 17.55
C HIS A 4 -7.04 10.28 19.04
N GLU A 5 -7.40 11.16 19.94
CA GLU A 5 -7.39 10.90 21.38
C GLU A 5 -8.53 9.94 21.80
N LEU A 6 -9.51 9.72 20.91
CA LEU A 6 -10.62 8.80 21.14
C LEU A 6 -10.25 7.35 20.79
N LEU A 7 -9.13 7.12 20.10
CA LEU A 7 -8.69 5.78 19.73
C LEU A 7 -7.98 5.09 20.90
N PRO A 8 -7.98 3.75 20.94
CA PRO A 8 -7.22 3.02 21.95
C PRO A 8 -5.77 3.46 21.96
N LYS A 9 -5.25 3.68 23.16
CA LYS A 9 -3.86 4.11 23.33
C LYS A 9 -2.91 3.06 22.76
N GLY A 10 -1.96 3.51 21.95
CA GLY A 10 -0.97 2.63 21.31
C GLY A 10 -1.44 2.01 20.00
N MET A 11 -2.70 2.18 19.61
CA MET A 11 -3.18 1.69 18.32
C MET A 11 -2.47 2.40 17.17
N LYS A 12 -1.95 1.60 16.23
CA LYS A 12 -1.28 2.10 15.04
C LYS A 12 -2.14 1.88 13.81
N VAL A 13 -2.00 2.77 12.84
CA VAL A 13 -2.64 2.64 11.54
C VAL A 13 -1.58 2.39 10.49
N TYR A 14 -1.74 1.28 9.77
CA TYR A 14 -0.91 0.91 8.63
C TYR A 14 -1.71 1.13 7.35
N VAL A 15 -1.04 1.62 6.32
CA VAL A 15 -1.67 1.90 5.03
C VAL A 15 -0.88 1.19 3.93
N ASP A 16 -1.57 0.39 3.12
CA ASP A 16 -0.98 -0.25 1.96
C ASP A 16 -0.73 0.80 0.86
N MET A 17 0.18 0.49 -0.04
CA MET A 17 0.50 1.35 -1.18
C MET A 17 -0.32 0.98 -2.42
N ASP A 18 -0.18 -0.26 -2.90
CA ASP A 18 -0.81 -0.70 -4.15
C ASP A 18 -2.31 -0.89 -3.98
N GLY A 19 -3.08 -0.26 -4.86
CA GLY A 19 -4.55 -0.31 -4.79
C GLY A 19 -5.16 0.66 -3.78
N VAL A 20 -4.36 1.39 -3.02
CA VAL A 20 -4.82 2.37 -2.03
C VAL A 20 -4.28 3.76 -2.36
N LEU A 21 -2.98 3.88 -2.53
CA LEU A 21 -2.31 5.14 -2.86
C LEU A 21 -1.86 5.18 -4.32
N ALA A 22 -1.34 4.07 -4.82
CA ALA A 22 -0.83 3.89 -6.18
C ALA A 22 -1.75 2.98 -6.97
N ASP A 23 -2.06 3.37 -8.20
CA ASP A 23 -3.02 2.66 -9.06
C ASP A 23 -2.31 1.58 -9.89
N LEU A 24 -1.81 0.55 -9.23
CA LEU A 24 -1.16 -0.58 -9.86
C LEU A 24 -2.12 -1.40 -10.72
N PHE A 25 -3.31 -1.68 -10.21
CA PHE A 25 -4.22 -2.63 -10.83
C PHE A 25 -4.76 -2.14 -12.17
N ASN A 26 -5.25 -0.90 -12.23
CA ASN A 26 -5.70 -0.32 -13.49
C ASN A 26 -4.55 -0.12 -14.47
N HIS A 27 -3.37 0.22 -13.98
CA HIS A 27 -2.18 0.35 -14.81
C HIS A 27 -1.83 -0.97 -15.50
N ALA A 28 -1.82 -2.07 -14.75
CA ALA A 28 -1.59 -3.40 -15.29
C ALA A 28 -2.66 -3.79 -16.32
N GLY A 29 -3.92 -3.51 -16.02
CA GLY A 29 -5.02 -3.77 -16.93
C GLY A 29 -4.87 -3.05 -18.27
N LYS A 30 -4.42 -1.81 -18.25
CA LYS A 30 -4.17 -1.04 -19.48
C LYS A 30 -3.02 -1.63 -20.31
N ILE A 31 -1.96 -2.09 -19.67
CA ILE A 31 -0.82 -2.71 -20.35
C ILE A 31 -1.25 -4.01 -21.04
N HIS A 32 -2.09 -4.82 -20.41
CA HIS A 32 -2.61 -6.06 -20.97
C HIS A 32 -3.84 -5.86 -21.87
N ASP A 33 -4.23 -4.62 -22.11
CA ASP A 33 -5.37 -4.27 -22.97
C ASP A 33 -6.66 -5.00 -22.58
N VAL A 34 -6.95 -5.04 -21.28
CA VAL A 34 -8.22 -5.56 -20.77
C VAL A 34 -9.08 -4.40 -20.29
N GLU A 35 -10.39 -4.57 -20.36
CA GLU A 35 -11.34 -3.53 -19.97
C GLU A 35 -11.24 -3.22 -18.47
N HIS A 36 -11.06 -4.25 -17.66
CA HIS A 36 -10.89 -4.11 -16.21
C HIS A 36 -9.89 -5.15 -15.71
N TYR A 37 -9.04 -4.75 -14.76
CA TYR A 37 -7.99 -5.62 -14.23
C TYR A 37 -8.53 -6.91 -13.61
N SER A 38 -9.76 -6.93 -13.13
CA SER A 38 -10.39 -8.14 -12.58
C SER A 38 -10.54 -9.26 -13.62
N SER A 39 -10.47 -8.91 -14.92
CA SER A 39 -10.50 -9.88 -16.02
C SER A 39 -9.13 -10.52 -16.26
N MET A 40 -8.07 -10.03 -15.65
CA MET A 40 -6.73 -10.59 -15.82
C MET A 40 -6.63 -11.96 -15.16
N SER A 41 -6.14 -12.95 -15.93
CA SER A 41 -5.87 -14.28 -15.41
C SER A 41 -4.62 -14.28 -14.53
N LYS A 42 -4.42 -15.36 -13.78
CA LYS A 42 -3.20 -15.57 -13.01
C LYS A 42 -1.96 -15.47 -13.91
N ASP A 43 -2.02 -16.08 -15.11
CA ASP A 43 -0.91 -16.06 -16.05
C ASP A 43 -0.61 -14.66 -16.57
N GLN A 44 -1.64 -13.85 -16.79
CA GLN A 44 -1.46 -12.45 -17.19
C GLN A 44 -0.80 -11.62 -16.09
N TRP A 45 -1.18 -11.84 -14.84
CA TRP A 45 -0.54 -11.18 -13.70
C TRP A 45 0.93 -11.58 -13.57
N GLU A 46 1.24 -12.88 -13.69
CA GLU A 46 2.63 -13.35 -13.65
C GLU A 46 3.46 -12.77 -14.79
N ASP A 47 2.90 -12.77 -16.00
CA ASP A 47 3.55 -12.20 -17.17
C ASP A 47 3.83 -10.70 -16.99
N PHE A 48 2.86 -9.96 -16.49
CA PHE A 48 3.00 -8.54 -16.21
C PHE A 48 4.18 -8.28 -15.27
N PHE A 49 4.25 -8.96 -14.14
CA PHE A 49 5.33 -8.75 -13.18
C PHE A 49 6.68 -9.24 -13.67
N LYS A 50 6.71 -10.39 -14.35
CA LYS A 50 7.95 -10.95 -14.91
C LYS A 50 8.59 -10.06 -15.97
N ASN A 51 7.77 -9.45 -16.81
CA ASN A 51 8.25 -8.67 -17.95
C ASN A 51 8.41 -7.18 -17.63
N SER A 52 8.05 -6.76 -16.43
CA SER A 52 8.24 -5.38 -15.99
C SER A 52 9.60 -5.22 -15.33
N ASN A 53 10.21 -4.04 -15.52
CA ASN A 53 11.30 -3.62 -14.66
C ASN A 53 10.68 -3.16 -13.34
N ALA A 54 10.95 -3.86 -12.26
CA ALA A 54 10.27 -3.61 -10.98
C ALA A 54 10.48 -2.19 -10.48
N TYR A 55 11.70 -1.68 -10.57
CA TYR A 55 11.98 -0.31 -10.14
C TYR A 55 11.17 0.71 -10.94
N GLU A 56 11.22 0.62 -12.27
CA GLU A 56 10.50 1.54 -13.14
C GLU A 56 9.00 1.41 -13.00
N LEU A 57 8.50 0.20 -12.85
CA LEU A 57 7.07 -0.06 -12.66
C LEU A 57 6.55 0.69 -11.44
N PHE A 58 7.12 0.44 -10.27
CA PHE A 58 6.60 1.04 -9.04
C PHE A 58 6.89 2.53 -8.94
N ASN A 59 8.05 2.98 -9.41
CA ASN A 59 8.37 4.41 -9.42
C ASN A 59 7.46 5.22 -10.36
N GLY A 60 6.92 4.59 -11.39
CA GLY A 60 6.12 5.25 -12.42
C GLY A 60 4.60 5.11 -12.28
N LEU A 61 4.10 4.49 -11.21
CA LEU A 61 2.67 4.27 -11.06
C LEU A 61 1.87 5.57 -10.92
N PRO A 62 0.65 5.61 -11.46
CA PRO A 62 -0.25 6.73 -11.22
C PRO A 62 -0.63 6.83 -9.74
N VAL A 63 -0.88 8.04 -9.27
CA VAL A 63 -1.37 8.30 -7.91
C VAL A 63 -2.89 8.34 -7.94
N PHE A 64 -3.55 7.67 -7.01
CA PHE A 64 -4.99 7.85 -6.86
C PHE A 64 -5.29 9.30 -6.46
N PRO A 65 -6.28 9.95 -7.07
CA PRO A 65 -6.63 11.33 -6.72
C PRO A 65 -6.96 11.52 -5.24
N THR A 66 -7.41 10.45 -4.57
CA THR A 66 -7.81 10.48 -3.16
C THR A 66 -6.69 10.13 -2.19
N ALA A 67 -5.48 9.79 -2.68
CA ALA A 67 -4.41 9.28 -1.83
C ALA A 67 -4.02 10.25 -0.70
N ASN A 68 -3.71 11.48 -1.04
CA ASN A 68 -3.31 12.47 -0.03
C ASN A 68 -4.44 12.84 0.91
N ARG A 69 -5.67 12.86 0.43
CA ARG A 69 -6.84 13.11 1.26
C ARG A 69 -7.05 12.00 2.28
N LEU A 70 -6.92 10.74 1.85
CA LEU A 70 -7.00 9.59 2.74
C LEU A 70 -5.96 9.68 3.86
N LEU A 71 -4.71 9.96 3.51
CA LEU A 71 -3.64 10.06 4.49
C LEU A 71 -3.84 11.22 5.45
N GLN A 72 -4.35 12.35 4.97
CA GLN A 72 -4.68 13.48 5.84
C GLN A 72 -5.76 13.10 6.84
N MET A 73 -6.78 12.36 6.40
CA MET A 73 -7.82 11.86 7.31
C MET A 73 -7.23 10.93 8.38
N VAL A 74 -6.31 10.05 7.99
CA VAL A 74 -5.66 9.15 8.94
C VAL A 74 -4.85 9.94 9.97
N VAL A 75 -4.11 10.94 9.53
CA VAL A 75 -3.35 11.81 10.44
C VAL A 75 -4.30 12.53 11.42
N ASP A 76 -5.41 13.07 10.91
CA ASP A 76 -6.37 13.78 11.75
C ASP A 76 -7.02 12.89 12.81
N TYR A 77 -7.32 11.63 12.49
CA TYR A 77 -8.02 10.72 13.39
C TYR A 77 -7.09 9.85 14.23
N ALA A 78 -5.91 9.52 13.73
CA ALA A 78 -5.00 8.57 14.40
C ALA A 78 -3.67 9.18 14.82
N GLY A 79 -3.39 10.42 14.42
CA GLY A 79 -2.14 11.09 14.75
C GLY A 79 -0.97 10.76 13.84
N GLY A 80 -1.11 9.77 12.96
CA GLY A 80 -0.06 9.37 12.03
C GLY A 80 -0.35 8.02 11.39
N TYR A 81 0.54 7.58 10.51
CA TYR A 81 0.43 6.28 9.84
C TYR A 81 1.81 5.72 9.52
N THR A 82 1.84 4.42 9.22
CA THR A 82 3.02 3.75 8.66
C THR A 82 2.58 3.06 7.37
N ILE A 83 3.34 3.21 6.31
CA ILE A 83 3.10 2.48 5.07
C ILE A 83 3.58 1.05 5.27
N LEU A 84 2.72 0.09 4.95
CA LEU A 84 3.02 -1.34 5.03
C LEU A 84 2.73 -1.97 3.67
N SER A 85 3.78 -2.28 2.92
CA SER A 85 3.68 -2.73 1.54
C SER A 85 4.43 -4.04 1.33
N SER A 86 3.86 -4.93 0.54
CA SER A 86 4.51 -6.19 0.18
C SER A 86 5.49 -5.96 -0.97
N PRO A 87 6.78 -6.34 -0.82
CA PRO A 87 7.70 -6.26 -1.95
C PRO A 87 7.38 -7.34 -2.98
N LEU A 88 7.77 -7.10 -4.23
CA LEU A 88 7.55 -8.05 -5.31
C LEU A 88 8.58 -9.18 -5.24
N SER A 89 8.08 -10.43 -5.24
CA SER A 89 8.96 -11.61 -5.10
C SER A 89 9.94 -11.78 -6.26
N PHE A 90 9.56 -11.38 -7.47
CA PHE A 90 10.41 -11.51 -8.66
C PHE A 90 11.64 -10.61 -8.62
N ASP A 91 11.54 -9.46 -7.97
CA ASP A 91 12.65 -8.54 -7.79
C ASP A 91 12.40 -7.69 -6.54
N ARG A 92 12.78 -8.24 -5.40
CA ARG A 92 12.55 -7.61 -4.11
C ARG A 92 13.23 -6.24 -4.01
N GLU A 93 14.52 -6.18 -4.35
CA GLU A 93 15.30 -4.94 -4.23
C GLU A 93 14.80 -3.83 -5.16
N GLY A 94 14.54 -4.16 -6.41
CA GLY A 94 14.03 -3.21 -7.40
C GLY A 94 12.66 -2.68 -7.01
N SER A 95 11.76 -3.56 -6.53
CA SER A 95 10.42 -3.15 -6.10
C SER A 95 10.48 -2.23 -4.89
N ILE A 96 11.28 -2.54 -3.89
CA ILE A 96 11.44 -1.71 -2.69
C ILE A 96 11.98 -0.33 -3.07
N LYS A 97 13.02 -0.28 -3.90
CA LYS A 97 13.61 0.98 -4.32
C LYS A 97 12.62 1.84 -5.11
N GLY A 98 11.88 1.23 -6.01
CA GLY A 98 10.86 1.93 -6.79
C GLY A 98 9.74 2.47 -5.92
N LYS A 99 9.24 1.65 -4.99
CA LYS A 99 8.18 2.05 -4.07
C LYS A 99 8.63 3.17 -3.14
N ARG A 100 9.86 3.11 -2.61
CA ARG A 100 10.41 4.19 -1.78
C ARG A 100 10.47 5.52 -2.52
N HIS A 101 11.00 5.51 -3.74
CA HIS A 101 11.09 6.71 -4.56
C HIS A 101 9.70 7.28 -4.86
N TRP A 102 8.75 6.40 -5.20
CA TRP A 102 7.37 6.81 -5.45
C TRP A 102 6.73 7.47 -4.23
N LEU A 103 6.87 6.85 -3.06
CA LEU A 103 6.31 7.36 -1.81
C LEU A 103 6.93 8.70 -1.42
N GLN A 104 8.23 8.88 -1.62
CA GLN A 104 8.90 10.15 -1.35
C GLN A 104 8.45 11.24 -2.33
N LYS A 105 8.35 10.90 -3.60
CA LYS A 105 8.02 11.86 -4.66
C LYS A 105 6.57 12.33 -4.59
N HIS A 106 5.63 11.43 -4.38
CA HIS A 106 4.20 11.74 -4.47
C HIS A 106 3.54 11.99 -3.12
N ILE A 107 4.02 11.36 -2.05
CA ILE A 107 3.38 11.42 -0.73
C ILE A 107 4.29 12.09 0.30
N HIS A 108 5.59 12.14 0.06
CA HIS A 108 6.58 12.68 0.99
C HIS A 108 6.68 11.91 2.32
N VAL A 109 6.62 10.57 2.22
CA VAL A 109 6.70 9.70 3.40
C VAL A 109 8.15 9.56 3.85
N PRO A 110 8.47 9.85 5.13
CA PRO A 110 9.81 9.58 5.66
C PRO A 110 10.15 8.08 5.61
N ALA A 111 11.43 7.76 5.41
CA ALA A 111 11.87 6.36 5.30
C ALA A 111 11.50 5.53 6.53
N ASP A 112 11.51 6.12 7.72
CA ASP A 112 11.17 5.42 8.96
C ASP A 112 9.70 5.03 9.07
N ASN A 113 8.85 5.60 8.21
CA ASN A 113 7.41 5.33 8.21
C ASN A 113 7.02 4.35 7.10
N ILE A 114 7.97 3.58 6.57
CA ILE A 114 7.72 2.61 5.51
C ILE A 114 8.27 1.26 5.93
N ILE A 115 7.41 0.23 5.88
CA ILE A 115 7.78 -1.16 6.16
C ILE A 115 7.43 -2.00 4.94
N PHE A 116 8.36 -2.84 4.49
CA PHE A 116 8.13 -3.81 3.43
C PHE A 116 8.08 -5.22 4.02
N GLU A 117 6.91 -5.84 3.96
CA GLU A 117 6.66 -7.16 4.52
C GLU A 117 5.50 -7.86 3.83
N HIS A 118 5.68 -9.12 3.44
CA HIS A 118 4.60 -9.96 2.90
C HIS A 118 3.62 -10.40 3.97
N GLU A 119 4.13 -10.75 5.14
CA GLU A 119 3.33 -11.27 6.25
C GLU A 119 2.77 -10.13 7.10
N LYS A 120 1.83 -9.38 6.52
CA LYS A 120 1.27 -8.19 7.15
C LYS A 120 0.56 -8.48 8.47
N TYR A 121 0.11 -9.73 8.68
CA TYR A 121 -0.53 -10.14 9.93
C TYR A 121 0.37 -9.95 11.15
N LYS A 122 1.70 -9.89 10.97
CA LYS A 122 2.64 -9.62 12.06
C LYS A 122 2.41 -8.26 12.73
N TYR A 123 1.76 -7.36 12.02
CA TYR A 123 1.48 -6.00 12.49
C TYR A 123 0.04 -5.82 12.98
N ALA A 124 -0.75 -6.90 13.02
CA ALA A 124 -2.14 -6.84 13.45
C ALA A 124 -2.31 -6.42 14.90
N LYS A 125 -1.32 -6.73 15.74
CA LYS A 125 -1.32 -6.39 17.17
C LYS A 125 0.06 -5.91 17.59
N ASN A 126 0.08 -4.99 18.53
CA ASN A 126 1.30 -4.58 19.22
C ASN A 126 1.72 -5.65 20.24
N PRO A 127 2.97 -5.64 20.75
CA PRO A 127 3.41 -6.60 21.76
C PRO A 127 2.55 -6.64 23.02
N ASP A 128 1.90 -5.53 23.37
CA ASP A 128 1.01 -5.46 24.54
C ASP A 128 -0.41 -5.95 24.25
N GLY A 129 -0.68 -6.45 23.02
CA GLY A 129 -1.99 -6.95 22.62
C GLY A 129 -2.94 -5.90 22.03
N THR A 130 -2.56 -4.63 22.02
CA THR A 130 -3.37 -3.56 21.41
C THR A 130 -3.55 -3.84 19.93
N PRO A 131 -4.79 -3.85 19.39
CA PRO A 131 -5.02 -4.09 17.98
C PRO A 131 -4.60 -2.89 17.12
N ASN A 132 -4.15 -3.17 15.93
CA ASN A 132 -3.82 -2.16 14.92
C ASN A 132 -4.81 -2.23 13.75
N VAL A 133 -4.83 -1.20 12.94
CA VAL A 133 -5.68 -1.11 11.74
C VAL A 133 -4.80 -1.16 10.50
N LEU A 134 -5.21 -1.93 9.51
CA LEU A 134 -4.60 -1.93 8.17
C LEU A 134 -5.64 -1.47 7.16
N ILE A 135 -5.30 -0.40 6.44
CA ILE A 135 -6.10 0.08 5.31
C ILE A 135 -5.49 -0.50 4.04
N ASP A 136 -6.22 -1.41 3.39
CA ASP A 136 -5.78 -2.02 2.14
C ASP A 136 -6.96 -2.23 1.19
N ASP A 137 -6.65 -2.64 -0.04
CA ASP A 137 -7.66 -2.87 -1.07
C ASP A 137 -8.46 -4.17 -0.83
N TYR A 138 -7.96 -5.05 0.00
CA TYR A 138 -8.64 -6.29 0.39
C TYR A 138 -9.56 -6.11 1.59
N GLY A 139 -9.43 -5.02 2.34
CA GLY A 139 -10.01 -4.87 3.65
C GLY A 139 -11.49 -5.20 3.73
N VAL A 140 -12.27 -4.67 2.80
CA VAL A 140 -13.73 -4.86 2.79
C VAL A 140 -14.10 -6.30 2.48
N ASN A 141 -13.40 -6.97 1.58
CA ASN A 141 -13.74 -8.31 1.13
C ASN A 141 -13.26 -9.41 2.08
N LYS A 142 -12.22 -9.16 2.84
CA LYS A 142 -11.63 -10.18 3.74
C LYS A 142 -12.19 -10.16 5.14
N ILE A 143 -12.85 -9.10 5.54
CA ILE A 143 -13.48 -8.99 6.84
C ILE A 143 -14.79 -9.79 6.88
N SER A 144 -15.39 -9.98 5.73
CA SER A 144 -16.65 -10.73 5.61
C SER A 144 -16.45 -12.23 5.72
#